data_9441c0016ac2d1532ee4922d91ca5710
#
_entry.id   9441c0016ac2d1532ee4922d91ca5710
#
_cell.length_a   1.000
_cell.length_b   1.000
_cell.length_c   1.000
_cell.angle_alpha   90.00
_cell.angle_beta   90.00
_cell.angle_gamma   90.00
#
_symmetry.space_group_name_H-M   'P 1'
#
loop_
_entity.id
_entity.type
_entity.pdbx_description
1 polymer ?
#
loop_
_entity_poly.entity_id
_entity_poly.type
_entity_poly.pdbx_seq_one_letter_code
_entity_poly.pdbx_strand_id
1 'polypeptide(L)'
;MYKSGIKNFFPVPNCIFSLDLTADEIALYIYLMYSEKRTTNKCHPSFRTIGNALKMSRPTVKKYVEMLCGKGLIDVEPTEVYWNGGRKYNGNLEYTILPIQEAVNSYNERQMRIIEKNQKEALLKQRMLEYERLKAISATDL
;
A
#
# COMPACT_ATOMS: atom_id res chain seq x y z
N MET A 1 26.28 -5.85 1.34
CA MET A 1 27.17 -6.45 2.37
C MET A 1 27.12 -5.61 3.62
N TYR A 2 26.88 -6.22 4.73
CA TYR A 2 26.84 -5.51 6.02
C TYR A 2 28.25 -5.27 6.56
N LYS A 3 28.46 -4.09 7.14
CA LYS A 3 29.74 -3.80 7.78
C LYS A 3 29.89 -4.69 9.02
N SER A 4 31.08 -5.22 9.23
CA SER A 4 31.37 -6.01 10.42
C SER A 4 31.16 -5.17 11.69
N GLY A 5 30.60 -5.77 12.74
CA GLY A 5 30.33 -5.11 14.02
C GLY A 5 28.96 -4.44 14.14
N ILE A 6 28.17 -4.35 13.07
CA ILE A 6 26.80 -3.85 13.16
C ILE A 6 25.90 -4.94 13.76
N LYS A 7 25.19 -4.58 14.84
CA LYS A 7 24.23 -5.44 15.54
C LYS A 7 22.87 -4.76 15.59
N ASN A 8 21.84 -5.50 15.96
CA ASN A 8 20.48 -4.97 16.10
C ASN A 8 19.96 -4.32 14.82
N PHE A 9 19.92 -5.07 13.74
CA PHE A 9 19.33 -4.65 12.48
C PHE A 9 18.35 -5.72 11.98
N PHE A 10 17.52 -5.32 11.03
CA PHE A 10 16.61 -6.24 10.33
C PHE A 10 16.67 -5.98 8.83
N PRO A 11 16.46 -7.02 8.01
CA PRO A 11 16.50 -6.84 6.56
C PRO A 11 15.20 -6.20 6.04
N VAL A 12 15.33 -5.38 5.01
CA VAL A 12 14.21 -4.78 4.29
C VAL A 12 14.26 -5.28 2.84
N PRO A 13 13.13 -5.70 2.26
CA PRO A 13 13.12 -6.16 0.87
C PRO A 13 13.57 -5.07 -0.09
N ASN A 14 14.47 -5.41 -1.00
CA ASN A 14 14.98 -4.45 -1.99
C ASN A 14 13.87 -3.90 -2.91
N CYS A 15 12.85 -4.71 -3.20
CA CYS A 15 11.76 -4.32 -4.08
C CYS A 15 10.86 -3.21 -3.52
N ILE A 16 11.04 -2.82 -2.24
CA ILE A 16 10.24 -1.75 -1.63
C ILE A 16 10.29 -0.45 -2.44
N PHE A 17 11.40 -0.18 -3.11
CA PHE A 17 11.56 1.02 -3.94
C PHE A 17 10.91 0.91 -5.31
N SER A 18 10.44 -0.28 -5.69
CA SER A 18 9.80 -0.56 -6.98
C SER A 18 8.29 -0.74 -6.88
N LEU A 19 7.69 -0.53 -5.71
CA LEU A 19 6.27 -0.78 -5.45
C LEU A 19 5.41 0.49 -5.48
N ASP A 20 5.95 1.61 -5.94
CA ASP A 20 5.26 2.90 -6.00
C ASP A 20 4.78 3.36 -4.61
N LEU A 21 5.68 3.32 -3.64
CA LEU A 21 5.43 3.78 -2.28
C LEU A 21 6.01 5.18 -2.07
N THR A 22 5.29 6.02 -1.34
CA THR A 22 5.83 7.31 -0.90
C THR A 22 6.85 7.09 0.22
N ALA A 23 7.66 8.12 0.50
CA ALA A 23 8.63 8.06 1.61
C ALA A 23 7.95 7.76 2.95
N ASP A 24 6.78 8.35 3.20
CA ASP A 24 6.04 8.15 4.45
C ASP A 24 5.46 6.73 4.56
N GLU A 25 4.99 6.17 3.44
CA GLU A 25 4.56 4.76 3.40
C GLU A 25 5.71 3.82 3.70
N ILE A 26 6.88 4.08 3.12
CA ILE A 26 8.09 3.29 3.38
C ILE A 26 8.49 3.40 4.84
N ALA A 27 8.50 4.61 5.42
CA ALA A 27 8.83 4.81 6.82
C ALA A 27 7.89 4.04 7.75
N LEU A 28 6.59 4.10 7.49
CA LEU A 28 5.60 3.38 8.30
C LEU A 28 5.77 1.87 8.16
N TYR A 29 5.97 1.37 6.95
CA TYR A 29 6.17 -0.05 6.71
C TYR A 29 7.41 -0.58 7.45
N ILE A 30 8.52 0.15 7.36
CA ILE A 30 9.77 -0.21 8.06
C ILE A 30 9.57 -0.19 9.58
N TYR A 31 8.85 0.80 10.10
CA TYR A 31 8.56 0.88 11.53
C TYR A 31 7.72 -0.32 12.00
N LEU A 32 6.74 -0.74 11.23
CA LEU A 32 5.94 -1.92 11.55
C LEU A 32 6.78 -3.20 11.49
N MET A 33 7.66 -3.32 10.51
CA MET A 33 8.63 -4.43 10.44
C MET A 33 9.57 -4.45 11.65
N TYR A 34 10.01 -3.29 12.09
CA TYR A 34 10.82 -3.16 13.31
C TYR A 34 10.04 -3.64 14.54
N SER A 35 8.75 -3.34 14.61
CA SER A 35 7.91 -3.63 15.78
C SER A 35 7.35 -5.05 15.79
N GLU A 36 7.38 -5.79 14.68
CA GLU A 36 6.78 -7.11 14.58
C GLU A 36 7.50 -8.17 15.43
N LYS A 37 6.71 -9.15 15.90
CA LYS A 37 7.28 -10.38 16.43
C LYS A 37 7.59 -11.30 15.26
N ARG A 38 8.83 -11.74 15.15
CA ARG A 38 9.29 -12.56 14.01
C ARG A 38 8.58 -13.90 13.89
N THR A 39 8.07 -14.44 15.01
CA THR A 39 7.34 -15.71 15.03
C THR A 39 5.93 -15.61 14.49
N THR A 40 5.29 -14.43 14.59
CA THR A 40 3.90 -14.22 14.20
C THR A 40 3.74 -13.21 13.07
N ASN A 41 4.76 -12.40 12.79
CA ASN A 41 4.75 -11.26 11.88
C ASN A 41 3.70 -10.21 12.25
N LYS A 42 3.39 -10.09 13.55
CA LYS A 42 2.35 -9.21 14.08
C LYS A 42 2.89 -8.21 15.09
N CYS A 43 2.25 -7.05 15.15
CA CYS A 43 2.53 -6.02 16.15
C CYS A 43 1.27 -5.20 16.45
N HIS A 44 1.31 -4.43 17.55
CA HIS A 44 0.13 -3.71 18.06
C HIS A 44 0.44 -2.25 18.46
N PRO A 45 1.32 -1.50 17.78
CA PRO A 45 1.59 -0.13 18.19
C PRO A 45 0.34 0.75 18.01
N SER A 46 0.12 1.68 18.95
CA SER A 46 -0.94 2.66 18.79
C SER A 46 -0.58 3.69 17.72
N PHE A 47 -1.57 4.40 17.18
CA PHE A 47 -1.32 5.51 16.27
C PHE A 47 -0.44 6.59 16.92
N ARG A 48 -0.61 6.81 18.22
CA ARG A 48 0.22 7.74 18.98
C ARG A 48 1.68 7.27 19.00
N THR A 49 1.93 6.00 19.28
CA THR A 49 3.28 5.42 19.29
C THR A 49 3.94 5.55 17.94
N ILE A 50 3.23 5.19 16.87
CA ILE A 50 3.71 5.30 15.49
C ILE A 50 4.00 6.78 15.17
N GLY A 51 3.04 7.66 15.47
CA GLY A 51 3.17 9.09 15.20
C GLY A 51 4.35 9.72 15.92
N ASN A 52 4.59 9.34 17.17
CA ASN A 52 5.75 9.82 17.92
C ASN A 52 7.08 9.35 17.31
N ALA A 53 7.13 8.10 16.87
CA ALA A 53 8.33 7.53 16.26
C ALA A 53 8.64 8.15 14.89
N LEU A 54 7.62 8.39 14.09
CA LEU A 54 7.77 8.85 12.69
C LEU A 54 7.49 10.34 12.51
N LYS A 55 7.20 11.07 13.60
CA LYS A 55 6.87 12.50 13.55
C LYS A 55 5.65 12.79 12.65
N MET A 56 4.61 11.97 12.80
CA MET A 56 3.36 12.11 12.08
C MET A 56 2.20 12.33 13.04
N SER A 57 1.18 13.06 12.59
CA SER A 57 -0.09 13.18 13.32
C SER A 57 -0.89 11.87 13.23
N ARG A 58 -1.83 11.67 14.15
CA ARG A 58 -2.71 10.49 14.13
C ARG A 58 -3.48 10.33 12.81
N PRO A 59 -4.11 11.38 12.26
CA PRO A 59 -4.78 11.27 10.96
C PRO A 59 -3.83 10.88 9.83
N THR A 60 -2.59 11.37 9.86
CA THR A 60 -1.58 11.03 8.87
C THR A 60 -1.18 9.56 8.97
N VAL A 61 -0.97 9.05 10.20
CA VAL A 61 -0.69 7.62 10.43
C VAL A 61 -1.84 6.77 9.87
N LYS A 62 -3.08 7.12 10.20
CA LYS A 62 -4.25 6.40 9.71
C LYS A 62 -4.30 6.34 8.18
N LYS A 63 -4.04 7.47 7.53
CA LYS A 63 -4.00 7.56 6.07
C LYS A 63 -3.00 6.58 5.47
N TYR A 64 -1.78 6.56 5.97
CA TYR A 64 -0.74 5.69 5.43
C TYR A 64 -0.94 4.21 5.80
N VAL A 65 -1.54 3.92 6.95
CA VAL A 65 -1.97 2.55 7.28
C VAL A 65 -2.97 2.05 6.22
N GLU A 66 -3.98 2.85 5.90
CA GLU A 66 -4.96 2.50 4.88
C GLU A 66 -4.32 2.30 3.50
N MET A 67 -3.36 3.15 3.15
CA MET A 67 -2.63 3.04 1.88
C MET A 67 -1.80 1.76 1.80
N LEU A 68 -1.08 1.41 2.87
CA LEU A 68 -0.29 0.17 2.92
C LEU A 68 -1.19 -1.07 2.84
N CYS A 69 -2.35 -1.05 3.49
CA CYS A 69 -3.34 -2.13 3.38
C CYS A 69 -3.82 -2.28 1.93
N GLY A 70 -4.16 -1.17 1.29
CA GLY A 70 -4.62 -1.17 -0.11
C GLY A 70 -3.58 -1.67 -1.10
N LYS A 71 -2.30 -1.50 -0.78
CA LYS A 71 -1.18 -1.94 -1.62
C LYS A 71 -0.69 -3.36 -1.30
N GLY A 72 -1.32 -4.04 -0.33
CA GLY A 72 -1.01 -5.44 -0.02
C GLY A 72 0.24 -5.67 0.80
N LEU A 73 0.75 -4.64 1.50
CA LEU A 73 1.95 -4.78 2.34
C LEU A 73 1.63 -5.24 3.75
N ILE A 74 0.49 -4.81 4.28
CA ILE A 74 0.05 -5.15 5.63
C ILE A 74 -1.43 -5.49 5.64
N ASP A 75 -1.83 -6.20 6.69
CA ASP A 75 -3.22 -6.39 7.05
C ASP A 75 -3.44 -5.84 8.46
N VAL A 76 -4.66 -5.38 8.75
CA VAL A 76 -5.00 -4.83 10.06
C VAL A 76 -6.29 -5.45 10.57
N GLU A 77 -6.33 -5.72 11.87
CA GLU A 77 -7.51 -6.21 12.54
C GLU A 77 -7.76 -5.39 13.81
N PRO A 78 -9.00 -5.03 14.11
CA PRO A 78 -9.31 -4.40 15.39
C PRO A 78 -9.13 -5.41 16.52
N THR A 79 -8.64 -4.95 17.66
CA THR A 79 -8.55 -5.76 18.86
C THR A 79 -9.52 -5.28 19.92
N GLU A 80 -9.91 -6.17 20.80
CA GLU A 80 -10.81 -5.88 21.91
C GLU A 80 -10.12 -6.17 23.23
N VAL A 81 -10.32 -5.32 24.20
CA VAL A 81 -9.76 -5.47 25.55
C VAL A 81 -10.89 -5.52 26.57
N TYR A 82 -10.80 -6.44 27.50
CA TYR A 82 -11.76 -6.62 28.58
C TYR A 82 -11.17 -6.16 29.90
N TRP A 83 -11.95 -5.43 30.69
CA TRP A 83 -11.59 -5.05 32.06
C TRP A 83 -12.00 -6.12 33.05
N ASN A 84 -11.46 -6.02 34.28
CA ASN A 84 -11.88 -6.85 35.41
C ASN A 84 -13.39 -6.79 35.70
N GLY A 85 -14.09 -5.72 35.27
CA GLY A 85 -15.53 -5.57 35.41
C GLY A 85 -16.35 -6.06 34.21
N GLY A 86 -15.75 -6.77 33.25
CA GLY A 86 -16.44 -7.31 32.08
C GLY A 86 -16.76 -6.30 30.98
N ARG A 87 -16.33 -5.06 31.12
CA ARG A 87 -16.47 -4.05 30.07
C ARG A 87 -15.51 -4.33 28.93
N LYS A 88 -16.05 -4.27 27.71
CA LYS A 88 -15.31 -4.42 26.46
C LYS A 88 -15.03 -3.04 25.87
N TYR A 89 -13.81 -2.80 25.44
CA TYR A 89 -13.45 -1.59 24.69
C TYR A 89 -12.44 -1.89 23.61
N ASN A 90 -12.31 -1.00 22.64
CA ASN A 90 -11.40 -1.19 21.52
C ASN A 90 -9.95 -1.03 21.99
N GLY A 91 -9.13 -2.04 21.68
CA GLY A 91 -7.69 -1.95 21.83
C GLY A 91 -7.02 -1.32 20.60
N ASN A 92 -5.71 -1.41 20.56
CA ASN A 92 -4.95 -1.00 19.38
C ASN A 92 -5.22 -1.95 18.21
N LEU A 93 -5.01 -1.46 16.98
CA LEU A 93 -5.05 -2.34 15.82
C LEU A 93 -3.93 -3.37 15.89
N GLU A 94 -4.22 -4.58 15.44
CA GLU A 94 -3.21 -5.60 15.20
C GLU A 94 -2.77 -5.50 13.75
N TYR A 95 -1.47 -5.32 13.55
CA TYR A 95 -0.86 -5.24 12.22
C TYR A 95 -0.19 -6.55 11.90
N THR A 96 -0.46 -7.09 10.73
CA THR A 96 0.24 -8.26 10.20
C THR A 96 1.06 -7.82 8.99
N ILE A 97 2.36 -8.09 9.02
CA ILE A 97 3.23 -7.87 7.87
C ILE A 97 3.01 -9.03 6.92
N LEU A 98 2.48 -8.74 5.74
CA LEU A 98 2.19 -9.75 4.74
C LEU A 98 3.47 -10.17 3.99
N PRO A 99 3.52 -11.37 3.42
CA PRO A 99 4.62 -11.74 2.53
C PRO A 99 4.76 -10.71 1.42
N ILE A 100 5.98 -10.25 1.16
CA ILE A 100 6.22 -9.18 0.17
C ILE A 100 5.72 -9.54 -1.23
N GLN A 101 5.62 -10.83 -1.53
CA GLN A 101 5.09 -11.28 -2.82
C GLN A 101 3.65 -10.84 -3.04
N GLU A 102 2.85 -10.70 -1.99
CA GLU A 102 1.48 -10.19 -2.10
C GLU A 102 1.47 -8.73 -2.58
N ALA A 103 2.38 -7.91 -2.06
CA ALA A 103 2.53 -6.53 -2.50
C ALA A 103 3.00 -6.44 -3.95
N VAL A 104 3.94 -7.29 -4.34
CA VAL A 104 4.42 -7.38 -5.73
C VAL A 104 3.29 -7.77 -6.67
N ASN A 105 2.51 -8.78 -6.33
CA ASN A 105 1.37 -9.23 -7.12
C ASN A 105 0.31 -8.13 -7.26
N SER A 106 -0.01 -7.47 -6.16
CA SER A 106 -0.96 -6.35 -6.14
C SER A 106 -0.49 -5.19 -7.04
N TYR A 107 0.80 -4.85 -6.98
CA TYR A 107 1.40 -3.84 -7.83
C TYR A 107 1.29 -4.22 -9.31
N ASN A 108 1.65 -5.45 -9.65
CA ASN A 108 1.59 -5.94 -11.04
C ASN A 108 0.16 -5.91 -11.58
N GLU A 109 -0.82 -6.31 -10.79
CA GLU A 109 -2.23 -6.24 -11.18
C GLU A 109 -2.69 -4.80 -11.45
N ARG A 110 -2.28 -3.85 -10.62
CA ARG A 110 -2.59 -2.43 -10.84
C ARG A 110 -1.96 -1.91 -12.13
N GLN A 111 -0.71 -2.28 -12.41
CA GLN A 111 -0.02 -1.89 -13.65
C GLN A 111 -0.72 -2.49 -14.87
N MET A 112 -1.13 -3.74 -14.82
CA MET A 112 -1.87 -4.38 -15.92
C MET A 112 -3.20 -3.70 -16.19
N ARG A 113 -3.93 -3.31 -15.16
CA ARG A 113 -5.20 -2.57 -15.32
C ARG A 113 -4.99 -1.22 -16.01
N ILE A 114 -3.92 -0.51 -15.66
CA ILE A 114 -3.56 0.78 -16.29
C ILE A 114 -3.25 0.57 -17.77
N ILE A 115 -2.46 -0.45 -18.10
CA ILE A 115 -2.10 -0.76 -19.49
C ILE A 115 -3.35 -1.09 -20.30
N GLU A 116 -4.22 -1.95 -19.79
CA GLU A 116 -5.47 -2.32 -20.45
C GLU A 116 -6.38 -1.13 -20.68
N LYS A 117 -6.52 -0.26 -19.67
CA LYS A 117 -7.31 0.95 -19.79
C LYS A 117 -6.76 1.88 -20.88
N ASN A 118 -5.44 2.10 -20.88
CA ASN A 118 -4.78 2.94 -21.88
C ASN A 118 -4.94 2.38 -23.29
N GLN A 119 -4.87 1.05 -23.46
CA GLN A 119 -5.09 0.40 -24.75
C GLN A 119 -6.53 0.60 -25.25
N LYS A 120 -7.50 0.45 -24.37
CA LYS A 120 -8.92 0.69 -24.72
C LYS A 120 -9.17 2.15 -25.11
N GLU A 121 -8.60 3.09 -24.36
CA GLU A 121 -8.74 4.51 -24.66
C GLU A 121 -8.09 4.87 -26.00
N ALA A 122 -6.90 4.33 -26.28
CA ALA A 122 -6.22 4.56 -27.55
C ALA A 122 -7.01 4.01 -28.73
N LEU A 123 -7.57 2.79 -28.58
CA LEU A 123 -8.40 2.17 -29.63
C LEU A 123 -9.67 2.96 -29.88
N LEU A 124 -10.36 3.40 -28.83
CA LEU A 124 -11.56 4.22 -28.95
C LEU A 124 -11.24 5.54 -29.67
N LYS A 125 -10.14 6.18 -29.31
CA LYS A 125 -9.70 7.42 -29.93
C LYS A 125 -9.46 7.26 -31.43
N GLN A 126 -8.80 6.15 -31.84
CA GLN A 126 -8.61 5.83 -33.24
C GLN A 126 -9.95 5.66 -33.98
N ARG A 127 -10.89 4.93 -33.39
CA ARG A 127 -12.21 4.69 -33.98
C ARG A 127 -13.00 5.97 -34.13
N MET A 128 -12.92 6.87 -33.17
CA MET A 128 -13.60 8.15 -33.23
C MET A 128 -13.02 9.05 -34.32
N LEU A 129 -11.70 9.08 -34.47
CA LEU A 129 -11.02 9.81 -35.54
C LEU A 129 -11.40 9.26 -36.92
N GLU A 130 -11.47 7.95 -37.08
CA GLU A 130 -11.88 7.32 -38.33
C GLU A 130 -13.32 7.63 -38.67
N TYR A 131 -14.20 7.60 -37.67
CA TYR A 131 -15.61 8.00 -37.86
C TYR A 131 -15.74 9.43 -38.35
N GLU A 132 -15.01 10.37 -37.75
CA GLU A 132 -15.02 11.78 -38.18
C GLU A 132 -14.48 11.92 -39.59
N ARG A 133 -13.43 11.19 -39.95
CA ARG A 133 -12.86 11.21 -41.31
C ARG A 133 -13.86 10.71 -42.33
N LEU A 134 -14.53 9.61 -42.08
CA LEU A 134 -15.53 9.04 -42.95
C LEU A 134 -16.74 9.96 -43.09
N LYS A 135 -17.15 10.61 -42.03
CA LYS A 135 -18.26 11.57 -42.02
C LYS A 135 -17.92 12.80 -42.87
N ALA A 136 -16.68 13.31 -42.76
CA ALA A 136 -16.23 14.44 -43.59
C ALA A 136 -16.18 14.08 -45.09
N ILE A 137 -15.73 12.88 -45.43
CA ILE A 137 -15.74 12.39 -46.83
C ILE A 137 -17.18 12.29 -47.37
N SER A 138 -18.09 11.73 -46.57
CA SER A 138 -19.51 11.63 -46.95
C SER A 138 -20.14 13.01 -47.16
N ALA A 139 -19.78 13.99 -46.39
CA ALA A 139 -20.28 15.37 -46.55
C ALA A 139 -19.74 16.06 -47.80
N THR A 140 -18.54 15.71 -48.27
CA THR A 140 -17.94 16.31 -49.48
C THR A 140 -18.39 15.64 -50.76
N ASP A 141 -18.95 14.43 -50.68
CA ASP A 141 -19.48 13.66 -51.85
C ASP A 141 -20.87 14.08 -52.28
N LEU A 142 -21.47 15.05 -51.65
CA LEU A 142 -22.79 15.58 -51.99
C LEU A 142 -22.74 16.61 -53.12
#